data_8f6ed292198a32160ed1745d404eb05e
#
_entry.id   8f6ed292198a32160ed1745d404eb05e
#
_cell.length_a   1.000
_cell.length_b   1.000
_cell.length_c   1.000
_cell.angle_alpha   90.00
_cell.angle_beta   90.00
_cell.angle_gamma   90.00
#
_symmetry.space_group_name_H-M   'P 1'
#
loop_
_entity.id
_entity.type
_entity.pdbx_description
1 polymer ?
#
loop_
_entity_poly.entity_id
_entity_poly.type
_entity_poly.pdbx_seq_one_letter_code
_entity_poly.pdbx_strand_id
1 'polypeptide(L)'
;LKVPVWMTPFTAGLLEAKRQGEQNAPKIPAMIYRAGETFTIGPFEIEAIPVAHSIPEPMSLAIATPAGTVIHTGDWKIDPAPTIGPKTDEARFRAYGDKGVLALICDSTNALREGESPSEVAVGEGLKGVIENAKGRVAVTTFSSNVGRIVSIAKAARDAGRQCLVLGRSLKRVIDVATELGYMDGLPEFIAEEDYGYI
;
A
#
# COMPACT_ATOMS: atom_id res chain seq x y z
N LEU A 1 -5.52 14.34 18.81
CA LEU A 1 -5.26 13.25 19.76
C LEU A 1 -3.94 13.53 20.48
N LYS A 2 -3.92 13.40 21.81
CA LYS A 2 -2.71 13.55 22.64
C LYS A 2 -2.08 12.19 22.99
N VAL A 3 -2.56 11.11 22.36
CA VAL A 3 -2.07 9.75 22.57
C VAL A 3 -1.18 9.33 21.41
N PRO A 4 -0.16 8.51 21.64
CA PRO A 4 0.65 7.94 20.57
C PRO A 4 -0.21 7.10 19.62
N VAL A 5 0.10 7.17 18.34
CA VAL A 5 -0.53 6.35 17.30
C VAL A 5 0.54 5.46 16.67
N TRP A 6 0.32 4.17 16.68
CA TRP A 6 1.23 3.19 16.08
C TRP A 6 0.92 3.07 14.60
N MET A 7 1.95 3.15 13.76
CA MET A 7 1.78 3.12 12.31
C MET A 7 3.06 2.68 11.61
N THR A 8 2.94 2.27 10.36
CA THR A 8 4.10 1.95 9.52
C THR A 8 4.81 3.22 9.03
N PRO A 9 6.08 3.14 8.58
CA PRO A 9 6.81 4.28 8.02
C PRO A 9 6.05 4.99 6.90
N PHE A 10 5.45 4.23 5.98
CA PHE A 10 4.69 4.81 4.87
C PHE A 10 3.46 5.60 5.35
N THR A 11 2.71 5.04 6.30
CA THR A 11 1.56 5.73 6.91
C THR A 11 1.99 7.00 7.63
N ALA A 12 3.12 6.95 8.33
CA ALA A 12 3.69 8.11 9.03
C ALA A 12 4.09 9.22 8.05
N GLY A 13 4.74 8.86 6.95
CA GLY A 13 5.10 9.79 5.88
C GLY A 13 3.86 10.46 5.27
N LEU A 14 2.81 9.70 4.94
CA LEU A 14 1.56 10.24 4.42
C LEU A 14 0.86 11.17 5.40
N LEU A 15 0.85 10.80 6.69
CA LEU A 15 0.25 11.63 7.74
C LEU A 15 0.99 12.96 7.88
N GLU A 16 2.31 12.93 7.87
CA GLU A 16 3.16 14.13 7.97
C GLU A 16 3.00 15.00 6.72
N ALA A 17 3.05 14.44 5.52
CA ALA A 17 2.86 15.18 4.28
C ALA A 17 1.46 15.80 4.17
N LYS A 18 0.43 15.13 4.70
CA LYS A 18 -0.91 15.70 4.81
C LYS A 18 -0.95 16.85 5.81
N ARG A 19 -0.33 16.66 6.98
CA ARG A 19 -0.26 17.66 8.05
C ARG A 19 0.43 18.95 7.60
N GLN A 20 1.53 18.83 6.84
CA GLN A 20 2.25 20.00 6.28
C GLN A 20 1.40 20.81 5.31
N GLY A 21 0.45 20.19 4.64
CA GLY A 21 -0.49 20.86 3.73
C GLY A 21 -1.70 21.51 4.42
N GLU A 22 -1.84 21.39 5.74
CA GLU A 22 -2.98 21.91 6.50
C GLU A 22 -2.51 22.93 7.55
N GLN A 23 -3.08 24.12 7.52
CA GLN A 23 -2.80 25.13 8.55
C GLN A 23 -3.31 24.66 9.93
N ASN A 24 -2.46 24.76 10.95
CA ASN A 24 -2.78 24.38 12.34
C ASN A 24 -3.10 22.90 12.57
N ALA A 25 -2.68 22.00 11.67
CA ALA A 25 -2.84 20.58 11.91
C ALA A 25 -2.09 20.12 13.18
N PRO A 26 -2.73 19.40 14.09
CA PRO A 26 -2.08 18.97 15.34
C PRO A 26 -0.95 17.99 15.07
N LYS A 27 0.12 18.11 15.85
CA LYS A 27 1.18 17.09 15.83
C LYS A 27 0.67 15.81 16.49
N ILE A 28 0.78 14.70 15.79
CA ILE A 28 0.40 13.38 16.29
C ILE A 28 1.69 12.62 16.65
N PRO A 29 1.88 12.18 17.90
CA PRO A 29 3.02 11.35 18.25
C PRO A 29 2.94 10.01 17.52
N ALA A 30 3.82 9.77 16.55
CA ALA A 30 3.88 8.52 15.80
C ALA A 30 4.85 7.55 16.48
N MET A 31 4.39 6.32 16.71
CA MET A 31 5.19 5.16 17.09
C MET A 31 5.30 4.26 15.88
N ILE A 32 6.51 4.03 15.41
CA ILE A 32 6.73 3.28 14.16
C ILE A 32 6.91 1.81 14.48
N TYR A 33 6.20 0.96 13.71
CA TYR A 33 6.43 -0.49 13.67
C TYR A 33 6.61 -0.98 12.23
N ARG A 34 7.23 -2.15 12.08
CA ARG A 34 7.54 -2.77 10.79
C ARG A 34 7.02 -4.20 10.73
N ALA A 35 7.03 -4.77 9.51
CA ALA A 35 6.66 -6.15 9.28
C ALA A 35 7.45 -7.12 10.17
N GLY A 36 6.75 -8.04 10.82
CA GLY A 36 7.31 -9.06 11.70
C GLY A 36 7.65 -8.55 13.11
N GLU A 37 7.50 -7.25 13.39
CA GLU A 37 7.75 -6.73 14.73
C GLU A 37 6.59 -7.03 15.68
N THR A 38 6.94 -7.24 16.95
CA THR A 38 6.00 -7.35 18.07
C THR A 38 6.17 -6.15 18.98
N PHE A 39 5.06 -5.55 19.40
CA PHE A 39 5.04 -4.41 20.31
C PHE A 39 3.86 -4.51 21.29
N THR A 40 3.93 -3.75 22.37
CA THR A 40 2.93 -3.81 23.45
C THR A 40 2.20 -2.48 23.60
N ILE A 41 0.87 -2.55 23.70
CA ILE A 41 0.00 -1.41 24.03
C ILE A 41 -0.88 -1.80 25.22
N GLY A 42 -0.59 -1.26 26.39
CA GLY A 42 -1.28 -1.63 27.62
C GLY A 42 -1.20 -3.14 27.87
N PRO A 43 -2.35 -3.86 28.01
CA PRO A 43 -2.37 -5.31 28.23
C PRO A 43 -2.23 -6.15 26.95
N PHE A 44 -2.08 -5.52 25.77
CA PHE A 44 -2.08 -6.19 24.48
C PHE A 44 -0.67 -6.35 23.96
N GLU A 45 -0.30 -7.56 23.55
CA GLU A 45 0.87 -7.83 22.74
C GLU A 45 0.42 -7.98 21.28
N ILE A 46 1.05 -7.24 20.38
CA ILE A 46 0.61 -7.10 19.00
C ILE A 46 1.76 -7.46 18.07
N GLU A 47 1.53 -8.40 17.16
CA GLU A 47 2.46 -8.75 16.08
C GLU A 47 1.93 -8.23 14.76
N ALA A 48 2.82 -7.56 14.01
CA ALA A 48 2.55 -7.05 12.67
C ALA A 48 2.87 -8.12 11.62
N ILE A 49 1.86 -8.75 11.03
CA ILE A 49 2.00 -9.79 10.01
C ILE A 49 1.92 -9.12 8.63
N PRO A 50 2.97 -9.23 7.78
CA PRO A 50 2.93 -8.63 6.45
C PRO A 50 1.88 -9.32 5.57
N VAL A 51 1.14 -8.50 4.82
CA VAL A 51 0.16 -8.96 3.84
C VAL A 51 0.40 -8.25 2.50
N ALA A 52 -0.13 -8.80 1.42
CA ALA A 52 -0.14 -8.11 0.13
C ALA A 52 -1.36 -7.22 0.00
N HIS A 53 -1.16 -6.01 -0.47
CA HIS A 53 -2.21 -5.08 -0.90
C HIS A 53 -1.64 -4.03 -1.85
N SER A 54 -2.45 -3.06 -2.25
CA SER A 54 -2.07 -2.02 -3.22
C SER A 54 -1.23 -0.88 -2.63
N ILE A 55 -1.24 -0.71 -1.31
CA ILE A 55 -0.47 0.30 -0.58
C ILE A 55 0.83 -0.33 -0.07
N PRO A 56 1.94 0.42 0.07
CA PRO A 56 3.13 -0.06 0.78
C PRO A 56 2.87 -0.39 2.24
N GLU A 57 3.55 -1.43 2.73
CA GLU A 57 3.54 -1.84 4.15
C GLU A 57 2.14 -2.18 4.71
N PRO A 58 1.26 -2.90 3.96
CA PRO A 58 0.00 -3.33 4.53
C PRO A 58 0.26 -4.43 5.57
N MET A 59 -0.41 -4.33 6.72
CA MET A 59 -0.22 -5.25 7.84
C MET A 59 -1.54 -5.79 8.35
N SER A 60 -1.56 -7.09 8.63
CA SER A 60 -2.50 -7.66 9.57
C SER A 60 -1.92 -7.61 10.99
N LEU A 61 -2.77 -7.54 11.98
CA LEU A 61 -2.36 -7.50 13.38
C LEU A 61 -2.87 -8.74 14.11
N ALA A 62 -1.97 -9.52 14.69
CA ALA A 62 -2.32 -10.54 15.66
C ALA A 62 -2.22 -9.91 17.06
N ILE A 63 -3.35 -9.81 17.75
CA ILE A 63 -3.49 -9.09 19.01
C ILE A 63 -3.73 -10.12 20.11
N ALA A 64 -2.71 -10.41 20.91
CA ALA A 64 -2.85 -11.25 22.09
C ALA A 64 -3.50 -10.44 23.22
N THR A 65 -4.55 -11.02 23.78
CA THR A 65 -5.32 -10.44 24.90
C THR A 65 -5.40 -11.44 26.03
N PRO A 66 -5.76 -11.03 27.26
CA PRO A 66 -6.01 -11.99 28.36
C PRO A 66 -7.08 -13.04 28.06
N ALA A 67 -8.00 -12.78 27.12
CA ALA A 67 -9.08 -13.69 26.73
C ALA A 67 -8.71 -14.61 25.55
N GLY A 68 -7.65 -14.31 24.81
CA GLY A 68 -7.21 -15.06 23.63
C GLY A 68 -6.70 -14.14 22.54
N THR A 69 -6.29 -14.73 21.42
CA THR A 69 -5.75 -13.99 20.29
C THR A 69 -6.85 -13.56 19.32
N VAL A 70 -6.84 -12.29 18.92
CA VAL A 70 -7.68 -11.73 17.86
C VAL A 70 -6.78 -11.41 16.67
N ILE A 71 -7.23 -11.77 15.47
CA ILE A 71 -6.55 -11.34 14.23
C ILE A 71 -7.42 -10.30 13.53
N HIS A 72 -6.83 -9.13 13.25
CA HIS A 72 -7.41 -8.09 12.40
C HIS A 72 -6.62 -8.05 11.09
N THR A 73 -7.25 -8.40 9.97
CA THR A 73 -6.52 -8.54 8.70
C THR A 73 -6.07 -7.19 8.12
N GLY A 74 -6.74 -6.09 8.45
CA GLY A 74 -6.66 -4.90 7.64
C GLY A 74 -7.16 -5.19 6.22
N ASP A 75 -6.81 -4.34 5.27
CA ASP A 75 -7.02 -4.58 3.85
C ASP A 75 -5.95 -5.55 3.35
N TRP A 76 -6.35 -6.66 2.78
CA TRP A 76 -5.44 -7.74 2.39
C TRP A 76 -5.91 -8.50 1.17
N LYS A 77 -4.98 -9.16 0.50
CA LYS A 77 -5.27 -10.19 -0.49
C LYS A 77 -4.18 -11.24 -0.50
N ILE A 78 -4.48 -12.44 -1.04
CA ILE A 78 -3.47 -13.41 -1.40
C ILE A 78 -3.04 -13.10 -2.83
N ASP A 79 -1.85 -12.54 -2.99
CA ASP A 79 -1.26 -12.24 -4.29
C ASP A 79 0.08 -12.99 -4.41
N PRO A 80 0.20 -13.94 -5.33
CA PRO A 80 1.44 -14.69 -5.50
C PRO A 80 2.58 -13.85 -6.10
N ALA A 81 2.26 -12.69 -6.69
CA ALA A 81 3.21 -11.80 -7.35
C ALA A 81 2.82 -10.32 -7.15
N PRO A 82 2.92 -9.79 -5.91
CA PRO A 82 2.66 -8.39 -5.66
C PRO A 82 3.71 -7.51 -6.36
N THR A 83 3.31 -6.36 -6.88
CA THR A 83 4.22 -5.40 -7.53
C THR A 83 5.11 -4.68 -6.53
N ILE A 84 4.62 -4.50 -5.31
CA ILE A 84 5.34 -3.85 -4.20
C ILE A 84 5.17 -4.66 -2.92
N GLY A 85 6.17 -4.59 -2.06
CA GLY A 85 6.14 -5.25 -0.76
C GLY A 85 6.21 -6.78 -0.82
N PRO A 86 6.09 -7.44 0.33
CA PRO A 86 6.10 -8.90 0.44
C PRO A 86 4.76 -9.51 0.04
N LYS A 87 4.77 -10.81 -0.18
CA LYS A 87 3.56 -11.63 -0.23
C LYS A 87 2.92 -11.70 1.17
N THR A 88 1.64 -12.03 1.19
CA THR A 88 0.96 -12.36 2.46
C THR A 88 1.64 -13.54 3.13
N ASP A 89 1.98 -13.38 4.41
CA ASP A 89 2.61 -14.44 5.21
C ASP A 89 1.57 -15.48 5.65
N GLU A 90 1.17 -16.33 4.72
CA GLU A 90 0.22 -17.40 4.99
C GLU A 90 0.72 -18.39 6.06
N ALA A 91 2.03 -18.59 6.15
CA ALA A 91 2.60 -19.51 7.14
C ALA A 91 2.34 -18.98 8.56
N ARG A 92 2.46 -17.67 8.75
CA ARG A 92 2.19 -17.05 10.03
C ARG A 92 0.72 -17.11 10.43
N PHE A 93 -0.18 -16.92 9.46
CA PHE A 93 -1.63 -17.10 9.67
C PHE A 93 -1.97 -18.54 10.06
N ARG A 94 -1.38 -19.55 9.38
CA ARG A 94 -1.57 -20.96 9.74
C ARG A 94 -1.08 -21.27 11.15
N ALA A 95 0.09 -20.75 11.53
CA ALA A 95 0.64 -20.93 12.87
C ALA A 95 -0.26 -20.34 13.98
N TYR A 96 -0.96 -19.24 13.70
CA TYR A 96 -1.98 -18.72 14.61
C TYR A 96 -3.24 -19.57 14.62
N GLY A 97 -3.69 -20.05 13.46
CA GLY A 97 -4.82 -20.99 13.35
C GLY A 97 -4.60 -22.26 14.16
N ASP A 98 -3.39 -22.85 14.08
CA ASP A 98 -3.03 -24.06 14.83
C ASP A 98 -3.02 -23.83 16.35
N LYS A 99 -2.67 -22.63 16.81
CA LYS A 99 -2.73 -22.24 18.23
C LYS A 99 -4.15 -21.96 18.74
N GLY A 100 -5.06 -21.68 17.82
CA GLY A 100 -6.41 -21.23 18.09
C GLY A 100 -6.54 -19.70 18.15
N VAL A 101 -7.50 -19.17 17.39
CA VAL A 101 -7.82 -17.76 17.29
C VAL A 101 -9.20 -17.51 17.87
N LEU A 102 -9.31 -16.59 18.84
CA LEU A 102 -10.58 -16.25 19.49
C LEU A 102 -11.56 -15.57 18.54
N ALA A 103 -11.04 -14.65 17.72
CA ALA A 103 -11.83 -13.91 16.72
C ALA A 103 -10.99 -13.49 15.53
N LEU A 104 -11.61 -13.49 14.35
CA LEU A 104 -11.06 -12.95 13.11
C LEU A 104 -11.90 -11.76 12.67
N ILE A 105 -11.28 -10.57 12.60
CA ILE A 105 -11.86 -9.36 12.01
C ILE A 105 -11.26 -9.25 10.61
N CYS A 106 -12.07 -9.58 9.60
CA CYS A 106 -11.59 -9.78 8.22
C CYS A 106 -12.19 -8.76 7.26
N ASP A 107 -11.34 -8.17 6.41
CA ASP A 107 -11.81 -7.49 5.22
C ASP A 107 -12.59 -8.48 4.34
N SER A 108 -13.81 -8.11 4.03
CA SER A 108 -14.77 -8.91 3.26
C SER A 108 -15.30 -8.18 2.03
N THR A 109 -14.60 -7.17 1.55
CA THR A 109 -15.02 -6.31 0.42
C THR A 109 -15.39 -7.12 -0.81
N ASN A 110 -14.69 -8.21 -1.09
CA ASN A 110 -14.91 -9.08 -2.24
C ASN A 110 -15.57 -10.42 -1.89
N ALA A 111 -16.13 -10.60 -0.68
CA ALA A 111 -16.67 -11.88 -0.23
C ALA A 111 -17.81 -12.45 -1.09
N LEU A 112 -18.55 -11.59 -1.81
CA LEU A 112 -19.64 -12.00 -2.71
C LEU A 112 -19.20 -12.18 -4.17
N ARG A 113 -17.93 -11.96 -4.49
CA ARG A 113 -17.40 -12.15 -5.84
C ARG A 113 -16.92 -13.58 -6.01
N GLU A 114 -17.35 -14.19 -7.11
CA GLU A 114 -16.83 -15.50 -7.52
C GLU A 114 -15.44 -15.36 -8.14
N GLY A 115 -14.62 -16.41 -7.98
CA GLY A 115 -13.27 -16.49 -8.53
C GLY A 115 -12.22 -15.79 -7.68
N GLU A 116 -11.04 -15.59 -8.28
CA GLU A 116 -9.86 -14.99 -7.61
C GLU A 116 -9.58 -13.59 -8.14
N SER A 117 -9.08 -12.72 -7.29
CA SER A 117 -8.58 -11.42 -7.73
C SER A 117 -7.28 -11.60 -8.53
N PRO A 118 -7.13 -10.97 -9.72
CA PRO A 118 -5.89 -11.07 -10.48
C PRO A 118 -4.73 -10.49 -9.71
N SER A 119 -3.51 -11.02 -9.95
CA SER A 119 -2.29 -10.46 -9.38
C SER A 119 -2.02 -9.05 -9.93
N GLU A 120 -1.32 -8.22 -9.17
CA GLU A 120 -0.92 -6.89 -9.65
C GLU A 120 0.03 -6.97 -10.87
N VAL A 121 0.85 -8.01 -10.95
CA VAL A 121 1.69 -8.26 -12.14
C VAL A 121 0.82 -8.52 -13.38
N ALA A 122 -0.20 -9.38 -13.28
CA ALA A 122 -1.11 -9.65 -14.41
C ALA A 122 -1.84 -8.38 -14.87
N VAL A 123 -2.26 -7.53 -13.94
CA VAL A 123 -2.86 -6.23 -14.26
C VAL A 123 -1.84 -5.31 -14.95
N GLY A 124 -0.59 -5.31 -14.47
CA GLY A 124 0.52 -4.56 -15.09
C GLY A 124 0.76 -4.94 -16.54
N GLU A 125 0.77 -6.23 -16.86
CA GLU A 125 0.89 -6.71 -18.25
C GLU A 125 -0.28 -6.28 -19.13
N GLY A 126 -1.50 -6.32 -18.60
CA GLY A 126 -2.66 -5.78 -19.31
C GLY A 126 -2.55 -4.28 -19.61
N LEU A 127 -2.11 -3.49 -18.65
CA LEU A 127 -1.86 -2.05 -18.83
C LEU A 127 -0.76 -1.80 -19.85
N LYS A 128 0.33 -2.57 -19.82
CA LYS A 128 1.41 -2.48 -20.79
C LYS A 128 0.89 -2.65 -22.21
N GLY A 129 0.10 -3.70 -22.47
CA GLY A 129 -0.49 -3.92 -23.78
C GLY A 129 -1.36 -2.76 -24.27
N VAL A 130 -2.16 -2.14 -23.38
CA VAL A 130 -2.96 -0.95 -23.73
C VAL A 130 -2.08 0.25 -24.06
N ILE A 131 -1.05 0.50 -23.25
CA ILE A 131 -0.16 1.65 -23.41
C ILE A 131 0.69 1.53 -24.69
N GLU A 132 1.24 0.35 -24.98
CA GLU A 132 2.06 0.09 -26.17
C GLU A 132 1.27 0.25 -27.48
N ASN A 133 0.01 -0.21 -27.51
CA ASN A 133 -0.83 -0.16 -28.71
C ASN A 133 -1.53 1.19 -28.92
N ALA A 134 -1.51 2.08 -27.96
CA ALA A 134 -2.13 3.39 -28.08
C ALA A 134 -1.38 4.31 -29.03
N LYS A 135 -2.09 4.91 -30.01
CA LYS A 135 -1.48 5.84 -30.99
C LYS A 135 -1.34 7.28 -30.48
N GLY A 136 -2.07 7.64 -29.45
CA GLY A 136 -2.08 8.99 -28.87
C GLY A 136 -1.73 8.97 -27.38
N ARG A 137 -2.07 10.04 -26.68
CA ARG A 137 -1.93 10.14 -25.23
C ARG A 137 -2.82 9.13 -24.53
N VAL A 138 -2.33 8.56 -23.44
CA VAL A 138 -3.07 7.61 -22.60
C VAL A 138 -3.33 8.25 -21.26
N ALA A 139 -4.59 8.31 -20.86
CA ALA A 139 -4.98 8.74 -19.53
C ALA A 139 -5.36 7.52 -18.69
N VAL A 140 -4.74 7.35 -17.54
CA VAL A 140 -5.03 6.27 -16.59
C VAL A 140 -5.53 6.88 -15.29
N THR A 141 -6.71 6.46 -14.84
CA THR A 141 -7.22 6.83 -13.52
C THR A 141 -6.98 5.69 -12.53
N THR A 142 -6.52 6.03 -11.34
CA THR A 142 -6.28 5.08 -10.26
C THR A 142 -6.50 5.73 -8.91
N PHE A 143 -6.71 4.93 -7.87
CA PHE A 143 -6.64 5.43 -6.51
C PHE A 143 -5.22 5.89 -6.21
N SER A 144 -5.09 7.07 -5.61
CA SER A 144 -3.77 7.62 -5.25
C SER A 144 -2.99 6.73 -4.29
N SER A 145 -3.68 5.98 -3.43
CA SER A 145 -3.08 5.01 -2.50
C SER A 145 -2.58 3.74 -3.18
N ASN A 146 -2.96 3.46 -4.43
CA ASN A 146 -2.49 2.26 -5.14
C ASN A 146 -1.09 2.47 -5.75
N VAL A 147 -0.08 2.46 -4.88
CA VAL A 147 1.33 2.63 -5.27
C VAL A 147 1.78 1.51 -6.21
N GLY A 148 1.33 0.28 -5.99
CA GLY A 148 1.63 -0.84 -6.90
C GLY A 148 1.17 -0.56 -8.33
N ARG A 149 -0.02 0.03 -8.51
CA ARG A 149 -0.53 0.41 -9.82
C ARG A 149 0.25 1.55 -10.44
N ILE A 150 0.68 2.55 -9.66
CA ILE A 150 1.53 3.65 -10.11
C ILE A 150 2.86 3.10 -10.64
N VAL A 151 3.48 2.18 -9.91
CA VAL A 151 4.71 1.49 -10.34
C VAL A 151 4.51 0.74 -11.66
N SER A 152 3.40 -0.01 -11.79
CA SER A 152 3.08 -0.74 -13.02
C SER A 152 2.88 0.19 -14.23
N ILE A 153 2.17 1.31 -14.03
CA ILE A 153 1.95 2.32 -15.08
C ILE A 153 3.27 2.95 -15.51
N ALA A 154 4.13 3.35 -14.56
CA ALA A 154 5.42 3.98 -14.85
C ALA A 154 6.36 3.04 -15.62
N LYS A 155 6.40 1.75 -15.22
CA LYS A 155 7.16 0.72 -15.95
C LYS A 155 6.63 0.51 -17.36
N ALA A 156 5.32 0.38 -17.53
CA ALA A 156 4.69 0.19 -18.84
C ALA A 156 4.92 1.39 -19.77
N ALA A 157 4.87 2.61 -19.25
CA ALA A 157 5.16 3.82 -20.01
C ALA A 157 6.64 3.85 -20.47
N ARG A 158 7.57 3.58 -19.53
CA ARG A 158 9.00 3.50 -19.86
C ARG A 158 9.28 2.47 -20.97
N ASP A 159 8.73 1.27 -20.83
CA ASP A 159 8.93 0.17 -21.77
C ASP A 159 8.36 0.49 -23.17
N ALA A 160 7.29 1.33 -23.22
CA ALA A 160 6.72 1.86 -24.46
C ALA A 160 7.40 3.14 -24.98
N GLY A 161 8.52 3.57 -24.38
CA GLY A 161 9.21 4.82 -24.74
C GLY A 161 8.41 6.08 -24.48
N ARG A 162 7.48 6.03 -23.52
CA ARG A 162 6.59 7.13 -23.14
C ARG A 162 7.00 7.75 -21.81
N GLN A 163 6.65 8.99 -21.62
CA GLN A 163 6.81 9.70 -20.36
C GLN A 163 5.52 9.67 -19.55
N CYS A 164 5.65 9.70 -18.21
CA CYS A 164 4.53 9.76 -17.29
C CYS A 164 4.40 11.15 -16.69
N LEU A 165 3.23 11.73 -16.85
CA LEU A 165 2.83 12.95 -16.15
C LEU A 165 1.85 12.56 -15.04
N VAL A 166 2.00 13.17 -13.88
CA VAL A 166 1.12 12.93 -12.72
C VAL A 166 0.25 14.17 -12.48
N LEU A 167 -1.07 13.95 -12.47
CA LEU A 167 -2.06 14.99 -12.18
C LEU A 167 -2.77 14.71 -10.86
N GLY A 168 -2.82 15.71 -10.01
CA GLY A 168 -3.57 15.70 -8.76
C GLY A 168 -2.71 15.63 -7.49
N ARG A 169 -3.04 16.50 -6.54
CA ARG A 169 -2.28 16.70 -5.29
C ARG A 169 -2.13 15.45 -4.43
N SER A 170 -3.17 14.61 -4.38
CA SER A 170 -3.10 13.38 -3.58
C SER A 170 -2.15 12.37 -4.18
N LEU A 171 -2.15 12.23 -5.51
CA LEU A 171 -1.27 11.33 -6.22
C LEU A 171 0.18 11.75 -6.08
N LYS A 172 0.46 13.05 -6.28
CA LYS A 172 1.79 13.62 -6.09
C LYS A 172 2.32 13.36 -4.67
N ARG A 173 1.53 13.67 -3.65
CA ARG A 173 1.90 13.41 -2.24
C ARG A 173 2.26 11.96 -1.98
N VAL A 174 1.48 11.03 -2.50
CA VAL A 174 1.74 9.59 -2.33
C VAL A 174 3.04 9.19 -3.03
N ILE A 175 3.29 9.70 -4.23
CA ILE A 175 4.53 9.45 -4.98
C ILE A 175 5.73 10.03 -4.24
N ASP A 176 5.65 11.25 -3.73
CA ASP A 176 6.74 11.88 -2.99
C ASP A 176 7.13 11.02 -1.77
N VAL A 177 6.16 10.61 -0.94
CA VAL A 177 6.42 9.73 0.20
C VAL A 177 6.93 8.35 -0.22
N ALA A 178 6.39 7.78 -1.29
CA ALA A 178 6.86 6.48 -1.81
C ALA A 178 8.30 6.57 -2.34
N THR A 179 8.68 7.70 -2.93
CA THR A 179 10.05 7.99 -3.39
C THR A 179 11.01 8.12 -2.21
N GLU A 180 10.66 8.89 -1.19
CA GLU A 180 11.47 9.04 0.03
C GLU A 180 11.75 7.70 0.72
N LEU A 181 10.83 6.74 0.61
CA LEU A 181 10.95 5.40 1.20
C LEU A 181 11.49 4.33 0.23
N GLY A 182 11.91 4.71 -0.98
CA GLY A 182 12.55 3.81 -1.95
C GLY A 182 11.57 2.95 -2.77
N TYR A 183 10.26 3.13 -2.65
CA TYR A 183 9.28 2.35 -3.43
C TYR A 183 9.22 2.72 -4.91
N MET A 184 9.82 3.85 -5.29
CA MET A 184 9.90 4.32 -6.67
C MET A 184 11.27 4.11 -7.32
N ASP A 185 12.17 3.40 -6.67
CA ASP A 185 13.52 3.17 -7.16
C ASP A 185 13.54 2.45 -8.51
N GLY A 186 14.38 2.95 -9.42
CA GLY A 186 14.51 2.41 -10.77
C GLY A 186 13.36 2.74 -11.73
N LEU A 187 12.40 3.57 -11.32
CA LEU A 187 11.38 4.11 -12.21
C LEU A 187 11.88 5.39 -12.91
N PRO A 188 11.33 5.74 -14.09
CA PRO A 188 11.59 7.03 -14.71
C PRO A 188 11.03 8.17 -13.84
N GLU A 189 11.65 9.33 -13.92
CA GLU A 189 11.11 10.53 -13.30
C GLU A 189 9.75 10.88 -13.91
N PHE A 190 8.83 11.31 -13.04
CA PHE A 190 7.53 11.82 -13.47
C PHE A 190 7.67 13.27 -13.94
N ILE A 191 7.01 13.59 -15.04
CA ILE A 191 6.98 14.95 -15.55
C ILE A 191 6.13 15.82 -14.60
N ALA A 192 6.59 17.03 -14.35
CA ALA A 192 5.86 18.00 -13.56
C ALA A 192 4.59 18.47 -14.29
N GLU A 193 3.56 18.82 -13.53
CA GLU A 193 2.27 19.27 -14.08
C GLU A 193 2.42 20.55 -14.91
N GLU A 194 3.38 21.40 -14.54
CA GLU A 194 3.72 22.63 -15.23
C GLU A 194 4.26 22.41 -16.65
N ASP A 195 4.85 21.24 -16.90
CA ASP A 195 5.44 20.87 -18.19
C ASP A 195 4.45 20.20 -19.14
N TYR A 196 3.17 20.08 -18.76
CA TYR A 196 2.14 19.40 -19.57
C TYR A 196 1.99 19.95 -21.00
N GLY A 197 2.22 21.22 -21.18
CA GLY A 197 2.13 21.87 -22.50
C GLY A 197 3.26 21.55 -23.49
N TYR A 198 4.34 20.92 -23.02
CA TYR A 198 5.55 20.64 -23.79
C TYR A 198 5.70 19.17 -24.18
N ILE A 199 4.69 18.32 -23.95
CA ILE A 199 4.70 16.87 -24.19
C ILE A 199 3.81 16.52 -25.40
#